data_95871d0646c5f73b87c79eb84dc50908
#
_entry.id   95871d0646c5f73b87c79eb84dc50908
#
_cell.length_a   1.000
_cell.length_b   1.000
_cell.length_c   1.000
_cell.angle_alpha   90.00
_cell.angle_beta   90.00
_cell.angle_gamma   90.00
#
_symmetry.space_group_name_H-M   'P 1'
#
loop_
_entity.id
_entity.type
_entity.pdbx_description
1 polymer ?
#
loop_
_entity_poly.entity_id
_entity_poly.type
_entity_poly.pdbx_seq_one_letter_code
_entity_poly.pdbx_strand_id
1 'polypeptide(L)'
;GYVLGGQRYGNADAPLTLTPRWDGAPPPAVPLQIAARRGVDLNPLDLRDPATREKLMAFVWPEQIERVHRLEAAIAAFVADPVALDKADAADWVESVIATRDGVATVVFHSIAYQYFPAATQARIAAHMANAGAVATAAAPLAWLRFELDDASAEAPPTLRLTLWPGGEYLLARTHPHGAVVRWLGDGAAA
;
A
#
# COMPACT_ATOMS: atom_id res chain seq x y z
N GLY A 1 11.26 8.04 -5.15
CA GLY A 1 11.78 8.35 -3.82
C GLY A 1 10.74 8.96 -2.91
N TYR A 2 11.07 9.07 -1.64
CA TYR A 2 10.21 9.67 -0.61
C TYR A 2 11.04 10.61 0.27
N VAL A 3 10.44 11.70 0.76
CA VAL A 3 10.99 12.52 1.85
C VAL A 3 9.97 12.51 2.99
N LEU A 4 10.30 11.85 4.09
CA LEU A 4 9.43 11.63 5.25
C LEU A 4 10.13 12.18 6.49
N GLY A 5 9.51 13.14 7.18
CA GLY A 5 10.14 13.78 8.34
C GLY A 5 11.51 14.41 8.07
N GLY A 6 11.74 14.92 6.86
CA GLY A 6 13.02 15.48 6.43
C GLY A 6 14.07 14.46 5.98
N GLN A 7 13.82 13.17 6.13
CA GLN A 7 14.72 12.09 5.72
C GLN A 7 14.32 11.51 4.35
N ARG A 8 15.31 11.22 3.49
CA ARG A 8 15.09 10.64 2.16
C ARG A 8 15.12 9.12 2.22
N TYR A 9 14.18 8.49 1.48
CA TYR A 9 14.04 7.03 1.34
C TYR A 9 13.90 6.64 -0.12
N GLY A 10 14.26 5.39 -0.42
CA GLY A 10 14.19 4.83 -1.76
C GLY A 10 15.33 5.27 -2.66
N ASN A 11 15.19 5.07 -3.97
CA ASN A 11 16.20 5.44 -4.95
C ASN A 11 16.33 6.97 -5.07
N ALA A 12 17.55 7.50 -4.93
CA ALA A 12 17.82 8.93 -5.05
C ALA A 12 17.53 9.48 -6.46
N ASP A 13 17.73 8.63 -7.49
CA ASP A 13 17.52 8.97 -8.90
C ASP A 13 16.12 8.62 -9.40
N ALA A 14 15.19 8.32 -8.49
CA ALA A 14 13.81 8.02 -8.86
C ALA A 14 13.17 9.22 -9.59
N PRO A 15 12.47 9.00 -10.71
CA PRO A 15 11.84 10.06 -11.51
C PRO A 15 10.73 10.78 -10.74
N LEU A 16 10.25 10.18 -9.67
CA LEU A 16 9.22 10.73 -8.79
C LEU A 16 9.69 10.70 -7.34
N THR A 17 9.58 11.86 -6.66
CA THR A 17 9.78 11.95 -5.21
C THR A 17 8.51 12.47 -4.56
N LEU A 18 7.96 11.70 -3.62
CA LEU A 18 6.80 12.06 -2.84
C LEU A 18 7.25 12.72 -1.52
N THR A 19 6.67 13.88 -1.23
CA THR A 19 7.03 14.69 -0.05
C THR A 19 5.75 15.09 0.69
N PRO A 20 5.10 14.15 1.40
CA PRO A 20 3.95 14.49 2.22
C PRO A 20 4.35 15.43 3.37
N ARG A 21 3.43 16.26 3.82
CA ARG A 21 3.60 16.92 5.10
C ARG A 21 3.64 15.86 6.20
N TRP A 22 4.78 15.74 6.86
CA TRP A 22 5.04 14.72 7.87
C TRP A 22 5.05 15.33 9.27
N ASP A 23 4.29 14.76 10.18
CA ASP A 23 4.27 15.07 11.60
C ASP A 23 4.67 13.82 12.39
N GLY A 24 5.64 13.93 13.28
CA GLY A 24 6.23 12.83 14.04
C GLY A 24 7.66 12.49 13.59
N ALA A 25 8.26 11.52 14.27
CA ALA A 25 9.61 11.03 13.92
C ALA A 25 9.62 10.40 12.53
N PRO A 26 10.73 10.52 11.76
CA PRO A 26 10.86 9.81 10.49
C PRO A 26 10.91 8.29 10.73
N PRO A 27 10.41 7.46 9.78
CA PRO A 27 10.55 6.01 9.87
C PRO A 27 12.03 5.59 9.94
N PRO A 28 12.36 4.40 10.50
CA PRO A 28 13.72 3.89 10.48
C PRO A 28 14.27 3.77 9.05
N ALA A 29 15.49 4.23 8.82
CA ALA A 29 16.18 4.05 7.54
C ALA A 29 16.89 2.69 7.54
N VAL A 30 16.23 1.69 6.96
CA VAL A 30 16.81 0.34 6.80
C VAL A 30 16.94 0.01 5.32
N PRO A 31 18.01 -0.67 4.90
CA PRO A 31 18.14 -1.16 3.53
C PRO A 31 17.08 -2.24 3.28
N LEU A 32 16.26 -2.05 2.26
CA LEU A 32 15.24 -3.01 1.86
C LEU A 32 15.66 -3.71 0.56
N GLN A 33 15.55 -5.04 0.54
CA GLN A 33 15.64 -5.83 -0.68
C GLN A 33 14.24 -6.37 -1.01
N ILE A 34 13.71 -5.96 -2.16
CA ILE A 34 12.41 -6.44 -2.63
C ILE A 34 12.62 -7.72 -3.42
N ALA A 35 12.23 -8.85 -2.84
CA ALA A 35 12.36 -10.16 -3.48
C ALA A 35 11.34 -10.38 -4.62
N ALA A 36 10.11 -9.88 -4.43
CA ALA A 36 9.05 -9.97 -5.44
C ALA A 36 7.98 -8.89 -5.18
N ARG A 37 7.26 -8.53 -6.25
CA ARG A 37 6.09 -7.64 -6.20
C ARG A 37 4.99 -8.22 -7.08
N ARG A 38 3.78 -8.29 -6.58
CA ARG A 38 2.61 -8.75 -7.31
C ARG A 38 1.36 -8.07 -6.77
N GLY A 39 0.38 -7.83 -7.61
CA GLY A 39 -0.89 -7.25 -7.21
C GLY A 39 -2.06 -7.92 -7.90
N VAL A 40 -3.27 -7.56 -7.49
CA VAL A 40 -4.52 -8.07 -8.03
C VAL A 40 -5.51 -6.92 -8.22
N ASP A 41 -6.28 -7.00 -9.28
CA ASP A 41 -7.42 -6.13 -9.55
C ASP A 41 -8.47 -6.90 -10.36
N LEU A 42 -9.75 -6.60 -10.21
CA LEU A 42 -10.82 -7.17 -11.04
C LEU A 42 -10.65 -6.80 -12.52
N ASN A 43 -10.07 -5.63 -12.79
CA ASN A 43 -9.86 -5.12 -14.13
C ASN A 43 -8.54 -4.33 -14.23
N PRO A 44 -7.39 -5.00 -14.13
CA PRO A 44 -6.10 -4.35 -14.13
C PRO A 44 -5.86 -3.56 -15.41
N LEU A 45 -5.34 -2.34 -15.26
CA LEU A 45 -5.06 -1.44 -16.38
C LEU A 45 -3.66 -1.75 -16.95
N ASP A 46 -3.57 -1.96 -18.27
CA ASP A 46 -2.29 -2.04 -18.96
C ASP A 46 -1.78 -0.64 -19.30
N LEU A 47 -0.85 -0.14 -18.50
CA LEU A 47 -0.26 1.19 -18.71
C LEU A 47 0.73 1.26 -19.88
N ARG A 48 1.00 0.15 -20.58
CA ARG A 48 1.75 0.14 -21.83
C ARG A 48 0.86 0.59 -23.01
N ASP A 49 -0.46 0.41 -22.89
CA ASP A 49 -1.43 0.89 -23.86
C ASP A 49 -1.63 2.42 -23.73
N PRO A 50 -1.37 3.20 -24.81
CA PRO A 50 -1.56 4.64 -24.81
C PRO A 50 -3.00 5.08 -24.45
N ALA A 51 -4.02 4.38 -24.96
CA ALA A 51 -5.41 4.74 -24.71
C ALA A 51 -5.78 4.55 -23.21
N THR A 52 -5.22 3.53 -22.58
CA THR A 52 -5.36 3.30 -21.14
C THR A 52 -4.71 4.43 -20.33
N ARG A 53 -3.53 4.92 -20.76
CA ARG A 53 -2.88 6.07 -20.11
C ARG A 53 -3.69 7.35 -20.25
N GLU A 54 -4.19 7.64 -21.45
CA GLU A 54 -5.07 8.81 -21.70
C GLU A 54 -6.31 8.76 -20.82
N LYS A 55 -6.96 7.59 -20.72
CA LYS A 55 -8.11 7.39 -19.85
C LYS A 55 -7.76 7.65 -18.37
N LEU A 56 -6.61 7.18 -17.91
CA LEU A 56 -6.17 7.40 -16.54
C LEU A 56 -5.87 8.88 -16.27
N MET A 57 -5.24 9.57 -17.22
CA MET A 57 -4.98 11.01 -17.15
C MET A 57 -6.27 11.83 -17.10
N ALA A 58 -7.33 11.40 -17.77
CA ALA A 58 -8.63 12.10 -17.79
C ALA A 58 -9.34 12.11 -16.43
N PHE A 59 -8.93 11.32 -15.46
CA PHE A 59 -9.44 11.38 -14.08
C PHE A 59 -8.80 12.50 -13.25
N VAL A 60 -7.76 13.17 -13.75
CA VAL A 60 -7.12 14.29 -13.07
C VAL A 60 -7.61 15.60 -13.65
N TRP A 61 -8.09 16.49 -12.80
CA TRP A 61 -8.53 17.83 -13.24
C TRP A 61 -7.37 18.62 -13.85
N PRO A 62 -7.52 19.24 -15.02
CA PRO A 62 -6.44 19.92 -15.73
C PRO A 62 -5.73 21.01 -14.92
N GLU A 63 -6.45 21.67 -14.00
CA GLU A 63 -5.90 22.70 -13.14
C GLU A 63 -4.94 22.17 -12.08
N GLN A 64 -4.95 20.85 -11.82
CA GLN A 64 -4.07 20.19 -10.85
C GLN A 64 -2.74 19.76 -11.51
N ILE A 65 -2.01 20.73 -12.07
CA ILE A 65 -0.79 20.51 -12.86
C ILE A 65 0.23 19.60 -12.17
N GLU A 66 0.49 19.84 -10.89
CA GLU A 66 1.43 18.98 -10.13
C GLU A 66 0.95 17.52 -10.01
N ARG A 67 -0.35 17.32 -9.97
CA ARG A 67 -0.94 15.98 -9.91
C ARG A 67 -0.86 15.28 -11.26
N VAL A 68 -1.03 16.03 -12.35
CA VAL A 68 -0.80 15.55 -13.72
C VAL A 68 0.65 15.08 -13.87
N HIS A 69 1.64 15.94 -13.58
CA HIS A 69 3.06 15.59 -13.67
C HIS A 69 3.43 14.39 -12.79
N ARG A 70 2.84 14.31 -11.59
CA ARG A 70 3.06 13.17 -10.69
C ARG A 70 2.52 11.87 -11.27
N LEU A 71 1.34 11.91 -11.90
CA LEU A 71 0.75 10.74 -12.56
C LEU A 71 1.56 10.32 -13.76
N GLU A 72 2.01 11.26 -14.61
CA GLU A 72 2.90 10.98 -15.75
C GLU A 72 4.19 10.28 -15.30
N ALA A 73 4.85 10.82 -14.25
CA ALA A 73 6.07 10.24 -13.70
C ALA A 73 5.81 8.85 -13.10
N ALA A 74 4.66 8.63 -12.46
CA ALA A 74 4.29 7.32 -11.91
C ALA A 74 4.01 6.30 -13.01
N ILE A 75 3.33 6.69 -14.09
CA ILE A 75 3.10 5.85 -15.28
C ILE A 75 4.44 5.47 -15.92
N ALA A 76 5.34 6.43 -16.12
CA ALA A 76 6.67 6.17 -16.68
C ALA A 76 7.48 5.19 -15.82
N ALA A 77 7.45 5.36 -14.49
CA ALA A 77 8.12 4.47 -13.55
C ALA A 77 7.55 3.05 -13.60
N PHE A 78 6.22 2.91 -13.67
CA PHE A 78 5.56 1.61 -13.78
C PHE A 78 5.90 0.91 -15.11
N VAL A 79 5.92 1.64 -16.22
CA VAL A 79 6.25 1.07 -17.54
C VAL A 79 7.72 0.61 -17.59
N ALA A 80 8.63 1.34 -16.93
CA ALA A 80 10.05 0.98 -16.86
C ALA A 80 10.33 -0.25 -15.99
N ASP A 81 9.55 -0.43 -14.90
CA ASP A 81 9.70 -1.56 -13.98
C ASP A 81 8.31 -2.07 -13.55
N PRO A 82 7.62 -2.81 -14.43
CA PRO A 82 6.24 -3.21 -14.23
C PRO A 82 6.07 -4.22 -13.10
N VAL A 83 4.98 -4.06 -12.36
CA VAL A 83 4.51 -5.06 -11.39
C VAL A 83 3.52 -5.98 -12.07
N ALA A 84 3.64 -7.29 -11.83
CA ALA A 84 2.65 -8.26 -12.29
C ALA A 84 1.30 -7.97 -11.59
N LEU A 85 0.27 -7.73 -12.38
CA LEU A 85 -1.10 -7.52 -11.90
C LEU A 85 -1.97 -8.66 -12.42
N ASP A 86 -2.53 -9.44 -11.51
CA ASP A 86 -3.45 -10.52 -11.86
C ASP A 86 -4.88 -9.99 -11.98
N LYS A 87 -5.64 -10.55 -12.90
CA LYS A 87 -7.07 -10.29 -13.00
C LYS A 87 -7.83 -11.35 -12.21
N ALA A 88 -8.28 -10.99 -11.00
CA ALA A 88 -9.02 -11.91 -10.13
C ALA A 88 -9.82 -11.15 -9.06
N ASP A 89 -10.71 -11.85 -8.36
CA ASP A 89 -11.27 -11.41 -7.09
C ASP A 89 -10.16 -11.37 -6.02
N ALA A 90 -10.19 -10.36 -5.16
CA ALA A 90 -9.14 -10.15 -4.15
C ALA A 90 -9.05 -11.29 -3.12
N ALA A 91 -10.20 -11.87 -2.70
CA ALA A 91 -10.20 -12.99 -1.75
C ALA A 91 -9.65 -14.26 -2.40
N ASP A 92 -10.11 -14.60 -3.61
CA ASP A 92 -9.62 -15.76 -4.35
C ASP A 92 -8.11 -15.69 -4.55
N TRP A 93 -7.61 -14.50 -4.90
CA TRP A 93 -6.20 -14.27 -5.10
C TRP A 93 -5.40 -14.36 -3.79
N VAL A 94 -5.86 -13.72 -2.72
CA VAL A 94 -5.19 -13.77 -1.40
C VAL A 94 -5.10 -15.20 -0.91
N GLU A 95 -6.19 -15.97 -1.00
CA GLU A 95 -6.24 -17.39 -0.60
C GLU A 95 -5.29 -18.28 -1.42
N SER A 96 -5.05 -17.95 -2.68
CA SER A 96 -4.21 -18.77 -3.57
C SER A 96 -2.73 -18.36 -3.58
N VAL A 97 -2.41 -17.11 -3.27
CA VAL A 97 -1.07 -16.53 -3.48
C VAL A 97 -0.34 -16.24 -2.17
N ILE A 98 -1.07 -15.83 -1.12
CA ILE A 98 -0.44 -15.37 0.11
C ILE A 98 -0.12 -16.55 1.02
N ALA A 99 1.17 -16.74 1.21
CA ALA A 99 1.74 -17.71 2.15
C ALA A 99 3.05 -17.15 2.73
N THR A 100 3.43 -17.62 3.90
CA THR A 100 4.73 -17.31 4.51
C THR A 100 5.84 -18.11 3.82
N ARG A 101 7.05 -17.55 3.76
CA ARG A 101 8.22 -18.20 3.20
C ARG A 101 9.46 -17.86 4.02
N ASP A 102 10.26 -18.87 4.35
CA ASP A 102 11.49 -18.71 5.13
C ASP A 102 12.45 -17.70 4.49
N GLY A 103 13.03 -16.85 5.31
CA GLY A 103 13.97 -15.81 4.91
C GLY A 103 13.31 -14.60 4.24
N VAL A 104 11.99 -14.54 4.15
CA VAL A 104 11.26 -13.44 3.49
C VAL A 104 10.14 -12.92 4.36
N ALA A 105 10.08 -11.60 4.55
CA ALA A 105 8.90 -10.94 5.09
C ALA A 105 7.85 -10.78 3.99
N THR A 106 6.69 -11.41 4.16
CA THR A 106 5.55 -11.24 3.26
C THR A 106 4.72 -10.05 3.73
N VAL A 107 4.53 -9.05 2.86
CA VAL A 107 3.72 -7.87 3.18
C VAL A 107 2.53 -7.81 2.22
N VAL A 108 1.33 -7.90 2.78
CA VAL A 108 0.07 -7.65 2.07
C VAL A 108 -0.39 -6.25 2.42
N PHE A 109 -0.67 -5.43 1.41
CA PHE A 109 -1.19 -4.08 1.68
C PHE A 109 -2.32 -3.70 0.73
N HIS A 110 -3.19 -2.84 1.21
CA HIS A 110 -4.23 -2.19 0.42
C HIS A 110 -4.45 -0.75 0.91
N SER A 111 -4.98 0.07 0.03
CA SER A 111 -5.13 1.51 0.27
C SER A 111 -6.46 1.99 -0.30
N ILE A 112 -7.39 2.40 0.58
CA ILE A 112 -8.72 2.93 0.23
C ILE A 112 -9.42 2.01 -0.80
N ALA A 113 -9.38 0.71 -0.56
CA ALA A 113 -9.94 -0.32 -1.42
C ALA A 113 -10.83 -1.30 -0.66
N TYR A 114 -10.43 -1.73 0.52
CA TYR A 114 -11.06 -2.79 1.29
C TYR A 114 -12.51 -2.46 1.67
N GLN A 115 -12.77 -1.19 1.97
CA GLN A 115 -14.11 -0.68 2.29
C GLN A 115 -15.13 -0.86 1.15
N TYR A 116 -14.68 -1.02 -0.10
CA TYR A 116 -15.55 -1.24 -1.25
C TYR A 116 -15.79 -2.71 -1.56
N PHE A 117 -15.12 -3.62 -0.87
CA PHE A 117 -15.31 -5.05 -1.07
C PHE A 117 -16.62 -5.52 -0.42
N PRO A 118 -17.32 -6.50 -1.01
CA PRO A 118 -18.44 -7.16 -0.33
C PRO A 118 -18.01 -7.72 1.03
N ALA A 119 -18.90 -7.69 2.03
CA ALA A 119 -18.60 -8.16 3.38
C ALA A 119 -18.07 -9.61 3.40
N ALA A 120 -18.56 -10.48 2.51
CA ALA A 120 -18.08 -11.85 2.37
C ALA A 120 -16.62 -11.91 1.89
N THR A 121 -16.24 -11.06 0.92
CA THR A 121 -14.85 -10.94 0.44
C THR A 121 -13.94 -10.43 1.55
N GLN A 122 -14.37 -9.40 2.30
CA GLN A 122 -13.62 -8.89 3.45
C GLN A 122 -13.39 -9.98 4.51
N ALA A 123 -14.43 -10.73 4.86
CA ALA A 123 -14.35 -11.80 5.84
C ALA A 123 -13.37 -12.92 5.41
N ARG A 124 -13.41 -13.31 4.13
CA ARG A 124 -12.49 -14.32 3.57
C ARG A 124 -11.04 -13.87 3.64
N ILE A 125 -10.74 -12.63 3.22
CA ILE A 125 -9.41 -12.06 3.31
C ILE A 125 -8.93 -12.04 4.77
N ALA A 126 -9.74 -11.55 5.70
CA ALA A 126 -9.38 -11.47 7.11
C ALA A 126 -9.12 -12.87 7.70
N ALA A 127 -9.95 -13.86 7.38
CA ALA A 127 -9.78 -15.24 7.83
C ALA A 127 -8.49 -15.86 7.27
N HIS A 128 -8.20 -15.67 5.98
CA HIS A 128 -6.98 -16.17 5.37
C HIS A 128 -5.73 -15.53 6.01
N MET A 129 -5.72 -14.20 6.18
CA MET A 129 -4.60 -13.49 6.81
C MET A 129 -4.36 -13.97 8.26
N ALA A 130 -5.41 -14.20 9.03
CA ALA A 130 -5.29 -14.74 10.38
C ALA A 130 -4.73 -16.16 10.39
N ASN A 131 -5.21 -17.03 9.49
CA ASN A 131 -4.75 -18.43 9.37
C ASN A 131 -3.28 -18.50 8.92
N ALA A 132 -2.89 -17.73 7.90
CA ALA A 132 -1.51 -17.64 7.43
C ALA A 132 -0.61 -17.02 8.50
N GLY A 133 -1.12 -16.03 9.24
CA GLY A 133 -0.43 -15.41 10.36
C GLY A 133 -0.18 -16.36 11.54
N ALA A 134 -1.12 -17.27 11.82
CA ALA A 134 -0.99 -18.24 12.90
C ALA A 134 0.21 -19.21 12.73
N VAL A 135 0.67 -19.40 11.49
CA VAL A 135 1.84 -20.24 11.19
C VAL A 135 3.10 -19.42 10.87
N ALA A 136 3.00 -18.09 10.85
CA ALA A 136 4.14 -17.21 10.63
C ALA A 136 5.16 -17.30 11.78
N THR A 137 6.44 -17.13 11.43
CA THR A 137 7.56 -17.19 12.37
C THR A 137 8.44 -15.94 12.25
N ALA A 138 9.37 -15.74 13.15
CA ALA A 138 10.36 -14.67 13.04
C ALA A 138 11.24 -14.79 11.79
N ALA A 139 11.45 -16.00 11.25
CA ALA A 139 12.17 -16.24 10.00
C ALA A 139 11.29 -16.09 8.76
N ALA A 140 9.98 -16.16 8.91
CA ALA A 140 8.97 -16.04 7.83
C ALA A 140 7.80 -15.15 8.31
N PRO A 141 8.03 -13.86 8.62
CA PRO A 141 6.99 -13.00 9.14
C PRO A 141 5.97 -12.64 8.07
N LEU A 142 4.72 -12.45 8.50
CA LEU A 142 3.62 -11.93 7.69
C LEU A 142 3.18 -10.57 8.25
N ALA A 143 2.99 -9.61 7.37
CA ALA A 143 2.48 -8.29 7.71
C ALA A 143 1.25 -7.96 6.87
N TRP A 144 0.20 -7.45 7.50
CA TRP A 144 -0.97 -6.91 6.84
C TRP A 144 -1.06 -5.41 7.10
N LEU A 145 -0.76 -4.60 6.08
CA LEU A 145 -0.73 -3.16 6.15
C LEU A 145 -2.01 -2.59 5.50
N ARG A 146 -2.80 -1.87 6.27
CA ARG A 146 -4.11 -1.36 5.87
C ARG A 146 -4.11 0.16 5.95
N PHE A 147 -4.27 0.81 4.81
CA PHE A 147 -4.52 2.25 4.74
C PHE A 147 -5.99 2.46 4.35
N GLU A 148 -6.86 2.60 5.34
CA GLU A 148 -8.31 2.60 5.16
C GLU A 148 -9.01 3.60 6.09
N LEU A 149 -10.29 3.83 5.86
CA LEU A 149 -11.16 4.50 6.83
C LEU A 149 -11.53 3.51 7.95
N ASP A 150 -11.29 3.87 9.19
CA ASP A 150 -11.67 3.04 10.36
C ASP A 150 -13.18 3.03 10.59
N ASP A 151 -13.86 4.09 10.16
CA ASP A 151 -15.30 4.28 10.30
C ASP A 151 -15.88 4.78 8.98
N ALA A 152 -17.10 4.35 8.68
CA ALA A 152 -17.88 4.86 7.56
C ALA A 152 -18.29 6.33 7.71
N SER A 153 -18.00 6.97 8.83
CA SER A 153 -18.18 8.41 9.00
C SER A 153 -17.17 9.16 8.12
N ALA A 154 -17.65 9.98 7.21
CA ALA A 154 -16.83 10.79 6.30
C ALA A 154 -15.92 11.81 7.00
N GLU A 155 -16.00 11.92 8.33
CA GLU A 155 -15.26 12.89 9.14
C GLU A 155 -13.98 12.32 9.76
N ALA A 156 -13.86 11.00 9.90
CA ALA A 156 -12.67 10.38 10.48
C ALA A 156 -11.53 10.32 9.45
N PRO A 157 -10.30 10.76 9.80
CA PRO A 157 -9.17 10.64 8.90
C PRO A 157 -8.81 9.17 8.70
N PRO A 158 -8.40 8.75 7.48
CA PRO A 158 -7.88 7.42 7.25
C PRO A 158 -6.72 7.08 8.17
N THR A 159 -6.62 5.82 8.52
CA THR A 159 -5.57 5.29 9.37
C THR A 159 -4.65 4.36 8.58
N LEU A 160 -3.39 4.29 9.00
CA LEU A 160 -2.45 3.27 8.59
C LEU A 160 -2.30 2.29 9.75
N ARG A 161 -2.80 1.06 9.57
CA ARG A 161 -2.72 -0.01 10.55
C ARG A 161 -1.86 -1.15 10.05
N LEU A 162 -1.12 -1.72 10.95
CA LEU A 162 -0.30 -2.90 10.71
C LEU A 162 -0.76 -4.03 11.65
N THR A 163 -1.05 -5.20 11.09
CA THR A 163 -1.07 -6.45 11.85
C THR A 163 0.17 -7.24 11.46
N LEU A 164 0.98 -7.61 12.44
CA LEU A 164 2.23 -8.33 12.24
C LEU A 164 2.16 -9.70 12.93
N TRP A 165 2.60 -10.74 12.24
CA TRP A 165 2.75 -12.09 12.76
C TRP A 165 4.17 -12.63 12.53
N PRO A 166 4.83 -13.14 13.59
CA PRO A 166 4.47 -13.00 15.00
C PRO A 166 4.57 -11.55 15.46
N GLY A 167 3.62 -11.12 16.30
CA GLY A 167 3.58 -9.74 16.79
C GLY A 167 2.19 -9.36 17.27
N GLY A 168 1.70 -8.22 16.83
CA GLY A 168 0.41 -7.66 17.25
C GLY A 168 -0.18 -6.67 16.25
N GLU A 169 -1.15 -5.91 16.70
CA GLU A 169 -1.77 -4.85 15.94
C GLU A 169 -1.26 -3.46 16.35
N TYR A 170 -0.98 -2.61 15.38
CA TYR A 170 -0.38 -1.30 15.56
C TYR A 170 -1.13 -0.25 14.73
N LEU A 171 -1.44 0.88 15.35
CA LEU A 171 -1.87 2.09 14.65
C LEU A 171 -0.61 2.94 14.34
N LEU A 172 -0.16 2.91 13.09
CA LEU A 172 1.09 3.57 12.69
C LEU A 172 0.92 5.06 12.37
N ALA A 173 -0.21 5.43 11.76
CA ALA A 173 -0.45 6.82 11.36
C ALA A 173 -1.93 7.14 11.22
N ARG A 174 -2.23 8.46 11.28
CA ARG A 174 -3.46 9.07 10.77
C ARG A 174 -3.10 9.96 9.60
N THR A 175 -3.89 9.92 8.53
CA THR A 175 -3.46 10.55 7.29
C THR A 175 -4.60 11.30 6.60
N HIS A 176 -4.23 12.15 5.63
CA HIS A 176 -5.18 12.64 4.63
C HIS A 176 -5.51 11.53 3.62
N PRO A 177 -6.74 11.43 3.07
CA PRO A 177 -7.14 10.35 2.13
C PRO A 177 -6.21 10.15 0.93
N HIS A 178 -5.55 11.22 0.49
CA HIS A 178 -4.58 11.15 -0.61
C HIS A 178 -3.11 11.17 -0.16
N GLY A 179 -2.84 10.90 1.12
CA GLY A 179 -1.48 10.85 1.66
C GLY A 179 -0.73 12.20 1.68
N ALA A 180 -1.43 13.33 1.46
CA ALA A 180 -0.79 14.65 1.46
C ALA A 180 -0.26 15.08 2.84
N VAL A 181 -0.88 14.59 3.91
CA VAL A 181 -0.49 14.82 5.31
C VAL A 181 -0.45 13.48 6.02
N VAL A 182 0.61 13.22 6.74
CA VAL A 182 0.80 12.01 7.55
C VAL A 182 1.18 12.44 8.97
N ARG A 183 0.38 12.06 9.94
CA ARG A 183 0.72 12.13 11.34
C ARG A 183 1.20 10.76 11.78
N TRP A 184 2.52 10.60 11.86
CA TRP A 184 3.16 9.36 12.27
C TRP A 184 3.12 9.22 13.78
N LEU A 185 2.68 8.07 14.28
CA LEU A 185 2.50 7.79 15.71
C LEU A 185 3.66 6.97 16.31
N GLY A 186 4.65 6.60 15.46
CA GLY A 186 5.78 5.77 15.89
C GLY A 186 5.50 4.28 15.81
N ASP A 187 6.37 3.48 16.43
CA ASP A 187 6.38 2.01 16.35
C ASP A 187 5.23 1.33 17.13
N GLY A 188 4.15 2.05 17.33
CA GLY A 188 2.92 1.48 17.85
C GLY A 188 2.49 1.98 19.19
N ALA A 189 1.54 2.90 19.21
CA ALA A 189 0.50 2.77 20.22
C ALA A 189 -0.23 1.45 19.87
N ALA A 190 -0.24 0.47 20.80
CA ALA A 190 -1.09 -0.71 20.65
C ALA A 190 -2.52 -0.22 20.32
N ALA A 191 -3.12 -0.79 19.28
CA ALA A 191 -4.46 -0.43 18.84
C ALA A 191 -5.50 -0.87 19.83
#